data_3c7fae26018e45da5be2d36539140086
#
_entry.id   3c7fae26018e45da5be2d36539140086
#
_cell.length_a   1.000
_cell.length_b   1.000
_cell.length_c   1.000
_cell.angle_alpha   90.00
_cell.angle_beta   90.00
_cell.angle_gamma   90.00
#
_symmetry.space_group_name_H-M   'P 1'
#
loop_
_entity.id
_entity.type
_entity.pdbx_description
1 polymer ?
#
loop_
_entity_poly.entity_id
_entity_poly.type
_entity_poly.pdbx_seq_one_letter_code
_entity_poly.pdbx_strand_id
1 'polypeptide(L)'
;RQALGGQLHEAVREKQRLWYDYWRPANWKLLYGDDSRREFTRGGEDYIPFREEWQKLLPLVAQAEERVFAIAKGQDDPGDNRPDPEKLHGDPSADIRSELSSFEVPEGFEVNLFASEVHGLTSPLNLRWDPAGRMYVTVTTTYPHVFPGDVPNDKVIVLEDLDQDGVADKSTVFADG
;
A
#
# COMPACT_ATOMS: atom_id res chain seq x y z
N ARG A 1 -8.26 32.41 1.11
CA ARG A 1 -9.00 31.98 -0.10
C ARG A 1 -8.21 30.98 -0.95
N GLN A 2 -6.89 31.17 -1.15
CA GLN A 2 -6.08 30.22 -1.93
C GLN A 2 -5.94 28.84 -1.23
N ALA A 3 -5.70 28.82 0.08
CA ALA A 3 -5.60 27.57 0.84
C ALA A 3 -6.90 26.76 0.81
N LEU A 4 -8.05 27.43 1.00
CA LEU A 4 -9.36 26.78 0.93
C LEU A 4 -9.64 26.21 -0.46
N GLY A 5 -9.23 26.92 -1.52
CA GLY A 5 -9.36 26.41 -2.90
C GLY A 5 -8.53 25.17 -3.16
N GLY A 6 -7.33 25.07 -2.57
CA GLY A 6 -6.47 23.87 -2.65
C GLY A 6 -7.08 22.67 -1.93
N GLN A 7 -7.54 22.84 -0.70
CA GLN A 7 -8.21 21.80 0.08
C GLN A 7 -9.48 21.28 -0.62
N LEU A 8 -10.31 22.19 -1.11
CA LEU A 8 -11.52 21.82 -1.85
C LEU A 8 -11.19 21.03 -3.12
N HIS A 9 -10.17 21.47 -3.86
CA HIS A 9 -9.74 20.77 -5.07
C HIS A 9 -9.28 19.35 -4.76
N GLU A 10 -8.49 19.17 -3.70
CA GLU A 10 -8.03 17.85 -3.28
C GLU A 10 -9.19 16.93 -2.84
N ALA A 11 -10.11 17.44 -2.03
CA ALA A 11 -11.29 16.69 -1.62
C ALA A 11 -12.17 16.27 -2.81
N VAL A 12 -12.31 17.13 -3.81
CA VAL A 12 -13.05 16.81 -5.05
C VAL A 12 -12.32 15.73 -5.85
N ARG A 13 -10.99 15.82 -6.01
CA ARG A 13 -10.19 14.79 -6.70
C ARG A 13 -10.34 13.44 -6.03
N GLU A 14 -10.24 13.41 -4.70
CA GLU A 14 -10.38 12.19 -3.91
C GLU A 14 -11.75 11.54 -4.09
N LYS A 15 -12.83 12.33 -3.98
CA LYS A 15 -14.18 11.85 -4.28
C LYS A 15 -14.29 11.28 -5.69
N GLN A 16 -13.73 11.96 -6.69
CA GLN A 16 -13.79 11.51 -8.09
C GLN A 16 -13.01 10.20 -8.28
N ARG A 17 -11.89 10.01 -7.59
CA ARG A 17 -11.14 8.76 -7.62
C ARG A 17 -11.95 7.60 -7.06
N LEU A 18 -12.55 7.76 -5.87
CA LEU A 18 -13.41 6.73 -5.27
C LEU A 18 -14.60 6.39 -6.17
N TRP A 19 -15.21 7.40 -6.79
CA TRP A 19 -16.31 7.22 -7.73
C TRP A 19 -15.87 6.48 -9.00
N TYR A 20 -14.68 6.79 -9.51
CA TYR A 20 -14.10 6.09 -10.64
C TYR A 20 -13.80 4.62 -10.29
N ASP A 21 -13.23 4.37 -9.12
CA ASP A 21 -12.91 3.02 -8.64
C ASP A 21 -14.18 2.17 -8.45
N TYR A 22 -15.29 2.78 -8.05
CA TYR A 22 -16.58 2.10 -8.01
C TYR A 22 -17.06 1.64 -9.39
N TRP A 23 -16.90 2.44 -10.42
CA TRP A 23 -17.37 2.11 -11.77
C TRP A 23 -16.39 1.27 -12.58
N ARG A 24 -15.10 1.39 -12.31
CA ARG A 24 -14.03 0.72 -13.05
C ARG A 24 -14.15 -0.81 -13.08
N PRO A 25 -14.40 -1.52 -11.97
CA PRO A 25 -14.47 -2.98 -11.97
C PRO A 25 -15.82 -3.54 -12.41
N ALA A 26 -16.62 -2.82 -13.19
CA ALA A 26 -17.88 -3.30 -13.75
C ALA A 26 -17.66 -4.50 -14.73
N ASN A 27 -16.87 -5.46 -14.27
CA ASN A 27 -16.57 -6.70 -14.96
C ASN A 27 -17.37 -7.83 -14.29
N TRP A 28 -18.27 -8.44 -15.05
CA TRP A 28 -19.10 -9.54 -14.59
C TRP A 28 -18.31 -10.68 -13.95
N LYS A 29 -17.14 -11.00 -14.50
CA LYS A 29 -16.31 -12.11 -14.05
C LYS A 29 -15.77 -11.88 -12.63
N LEU A 30 -15.37 -10.64 -12.31
CA LEU A 30 -14.90 -10.25 -10.97
C LEU A 30 -16.04 -10.08 -9.97
N LEU A 31 -17.20 -9.58 -10.41
CA LEU A 31 -18.31 -9.28 -9.51
C LEU A 31 -19.18 -10.51 -9.20
N TYR A 32 -19.38 -11.39 -10.17
CA TYR A 32 -20.35 -12.49 -10.09
C TYR A 32 -19.83 -13.83 -10.62
N GLY A 33 -18.71 -13.85 -11.35
CA GLY A 33 -18.11 -15.06 -11.89
C GLY A 33 -17.12 -15.73 -10.97
N ASP A 34 -16.39 -16.71 -11.49
CA ASP A 34 -15.45 -17.54 -10.73
C ASP A 34 -14.31 -16.74 -10.10
N ASP A 35 -13.88 -15.65 -10.76
CA ASP A 35 -12.79 -14.82 -10.26
C ASP A 35 -13.17 -14.03 -8.99
N SER A 36 -14.47 -13.89 -8.69
CA SER A 36 -14.95 -13.25 -7.45
C SER A 36 -14.61 -14.06 -6.19
N ARG A 37 -14.22 -15.31 -6.35
CA ARG A 37 -13.95 -16.26 -5.27
C ARG A 37 -12.49 -16.70 -5.19
N ARG A 38 -11.61 -16.13 -5.98
CA ARG A 38 -10.20 -16.50 -5.96
C ARG A 38 -9.52 -15.97 -4.70
N GLU A 39 -8.47 -16.67 -4.28
CA GLU A 39 -7.69 -16.35 -3.08
C GLU A 39 -7.17 -14.90 -3.11
N PHE A 40 -6.70 -14.42 -4.26
CA PHE A 40 -6.27 -13.04 -4.44
C PHE A 40 -7.40 -11.99 -4.37
N THR A 41 -8.67 -12.42 -4.33
CA THR A 41 -9.84 -11.57 -4.01
C THR A 41 -10.30 -11.77 -2.56
N ARG A 42 -9.36 -12.01 -1.64
CA ARG A 42 -9.57 -12.34 -0.22
C ARG A 42 -10.35 -13.62 0.02
N GLY A 43 -10.15 -14.62 -0.84
CA GLY A 43 -10.69 -15.97 -0.63
C GLY A 43 -9.83 -16.75 0.36
N GLY A 44 -10.26 -16.89 1.61
CA GLY A 44 -9.60 -17.65 2.66
C GLY A 44 -10.63 -18.03 3.73
N GLU A 45 -10.19 -18.32 4.96
CA GLU A 45 -11.11 -18.57 6.08
C GLU A 45 -12.02 -17.37 6.36
N ASP A 46 -11.51 -16.14 6.12
CA ASP A 46 -12.24 -14.87 6.21
C ASP A 46 -12.74 -14.39 4.84
N TYR A 47 -13.14 -15.30 3.99
CA TYR A 47 -13.57 -14.99 2.64
C TYR A 47 -14.66 -13.92 2.58
N ILE A 48 -14.32 -12.77 1.97
CA ILE A 48 -15.27 -11.74 1.61
C ILE A 48 -15.36 -11.70 0.08
N PRO A 49 -16.52 -11.95 -0.54
CA PRO A 49 -16.65 -11.85 -1.99
C PRO A 49 -16.25 -10.45 -2.47
N PHE A 50 -15.49 -10.36 -3.57
CA PHE A 50 -15.07 -9.08 -4.15
C PHE A 50 -16.25 -8.10 -4.32
N ARG A 51 -17.43 -8.60 -4.67
CA ARG A 51 -18.64 -7.80 -4.78
C ARG A 51 -19.03 -7.08 -3.49
N GLU A 52 -18.86 -7.72 -2.33
CA GLU A 52 -19.16 -7.11 -1.03
C GLU A 52 -18.13 -6.04 -0.69
N GLU A 53 -16.86 -6.28 -0.99
CA GLU A 53 -15.79 -5.28 -0.86
C GLU A 53 -16.06 -4.08 -1.79
N TRP A 54 -16.38 -4.36 -3.04
CA TRP A 54 -16.71 -3.32 -4.02
C TRP A 54 -17.89 -2.44 -3.60
N GLN A 55 -18.92 -3.00 -2.97
CA GLN A 55 -20.06 -2.23 -2.47
C GLN A 55 -19.70 -1.27 -1.35
N LYS A 56 -18.61 -1.52 -0.61
CA LYS A 56 -18.10 -0.61 0.44
C LYS A 56 -17.60 0.72 -0.10
N LEU A 57 -17.33 0.83 -1.41
CA LEU A 57 -16.97 2.11 -2.04
C LEU A 57 -18.08 3.15 -1.99
N LEU A 58 -19.35 2.74 -2.06
CA LEU A 58 -20.46 3.70 -2.04
C LEU A 58 -20.54 4.53 -0.75
N PRO A 59 -20.43 3.95 0.45
CA PRO A 59 -20.32 4.73 1.67
C PRO A 59 -19.10 5.65 1.70
N LEU A 60 -17.96 5.22 1.16
CA LEU A 60 -16.75 6.06 1.09
C LEU A 60 -16.94 7.25 0.15
N VAL A 61 -17.61 7.05 -0.99
CA VAL A 61 -17.98 8.14 -1.90
C VAL A 61 -18.91 9.15 -1.21
N ALA A 62 -19.90 8.66 -0.43
CA ALA A 62 -20.80 9.53 0.32
C ALA A 62 -20.05 10.36 1.37
N GLN A 63 -19.14 9.75 2.14
CA GLN A 63 -18.31 10.45 3.12
C GLN A 63 -17.40 11.49 2.45
N ALA A 64 -16.78 11.14 1.32
CA ALA A 64 -15.97 12.07 0.56
C ALA A 64 -16.81 13.25 0.02
N GLU A 65 -18.06 13.03 -0.34
CA GLU A 65 -18.99 14.10 -0.74
C GLU A 65 -19.33 15.02 0.43
N GLU A 66 -19.62 14.48 1.61
CA GLU A 66 -19.85 15.27 2.83
C GLU A 66 -18.63 16.13 3.16
N ARG A 67 -17.41 15.59 3.04
CA ARG A 67 -16.15 16.32 3.19
C ARG A 67 -16.06 17.49 2.21
N VAL A 68 -16.34 17.28 0.92
CA VAL A 68 -16.37 18.35 -0.08
C VAL A 68 -17.33 19.47 0.32
N PHE A 69 -18.55 19.12 0.78
CA PHE A 69 -19.52 20.12 1.21
C PHE A 69 -19.12 20.85 2.49
N ALA A 70 -18.52 20.17 3.45
CA ALA A 70 -18.02 20.80 4.67
C ALA A 70 -16.98 21.88 4.35
N ILE A 71 -15.98 21.53 3.56
CA ILE A 71 -14.93 22.45 3.11
C ILE A 71 -15.52 23.62 2.30
N ALA A 72 -16.43 23.34 1.37
CA ALA A 72 -17.07 24.35 0.54
C ALA A 72 -17.87 25.38 1.38
N LYS A 73 -18.43 24.96 2.52
CA LYS A 73 -19.12 25.84 3.46
C LYS A 73 -18.20 26.56 4.43
N GLY A 74 -16.89 26.35 4.34
CA GLY A 74 -15.90 26.94 5.24
C GLY A 74 -15.88 26.30 6.63
N GLN A 75 -16.38 25.08 6.76
CA GLN A 75 -16.26 24.24 7.95
C GLN A 75 -14.87 23.58 7.98
N ASP A 76 -14.46 23.10 9.16
CA ASP A 76 -13.23 22.33 9.29
C ASP A 76 -13.29 21.07 8.46
N ASP A 77 -12.15 20.70 7.86
CA ASP A 77 -12.02 19.45 7.10
C ASP A 77 -12.18 18.24 8.04
N PRO A 78 -13.20 17.39 7.87
CA PRO A 78 -13.37 16.19 8.69
C PRO A 78 -12.29 15.12 8.47
N GLY A 79 -11.41 15.33 7.48
CA GLY A 79 -10.33 14.40 7.15
C GLY A 79 -10.75 13.20 6.33
N ASP A 80 -9.79 12.35 6.06
CA ASP A 80 -9.96 11.06 5.40
C ASP A 80 -9.93 9.95 6.46
N ASN A 81 -10.99 9.18 6.58
CA ASN A 81 -11.12 8.10 7.56
C ASN A 81 -10.68 6.72 7.01
N ARG A 82 -10.07 6.67 5.82
CA ARG A 82 -9.58 5.39 5.28
C ARG A 82 -8.40 4.88 6.09
N PRO A 83 -8.28 3.55 6.24
CA PRO A 83 -7.11 2.97 6.88
C PRO A 83 -5.82 3.41 6.19
N ASP A 84 -4.83 3.75 6.99
CA ASP A 84 -3.48 3.99 6.50
C ASP A 84 -2.83 2.64 6.14
N PRO A 85 -2.51 2.38 4.87
CA PRO A 85 -1.93 1.10 4.47
C PRO A 85 -0.59 0.82 5.16
N GLU A 86 0.17 1.83 5.57
CA GLU A 86 1.43 1.65 6.29
C GLU A 86 1.24 1.15 7.73
N LYS A 87 0.04 1.32 8.31
CA LYS A 87 -0.29 0.90 9.68
C LYS A 87 -0.88 -0.51 9.77
N LEU A 88 -1.09 -1.17 8.65
CA LEU A 88 -1.68 -2.52 8.61
C LEU A 88 -0.69 -3.62 8.95
N HIS A 89 0.59 -3.29 9.09
CA HIS A 89 1.65 -4.26 9.40
C HIS A 89 1.98 -4.23 10.89
N GLY A 90 2.03 -5.42 11.51
CA GLY A 90 2.47 -5.60 12.90
C GLY A 90 3.95 -5.30 13.10
N ASP A 91 4.47 -5.56 14.30
CA ASP A 91 5.91 -5.44 14.59
C ASP A 91 6.68 -6.57 13.86
N PRO A 92 7.47 -6.25 12.83
CA PRO A 92 8.17 -7.26 12.04
C PRO A 92 9.39 -7.87 12.76
N SER A 93 9.82 -7.29 13.88
CA SER A 93 11.10 -7.63 14.51
C SER A 93 11.17 -9.05 15.09
N ALA A 94 10.05 -9.60 15.52
CA ALA A 94 9.96 -10.96 16.06
C ALA A 94 10.06 -12.02 14.95
N ASP A 95 9.36 -11.77 13.85
CA ASP A 95 9.30 -12.69 12.71
C ASP A 95 10.65 -12.76 11.99
N ILE A 96 11.34 -11.62 11.84
CA ILE A 96 12.68 -11.52 11.23
C ILE A 96 13.69 -12.46 11.92
N ARG A 97 13.74 -12.46 13.25
CA ARG A 97 14.68 -13.34 13.99
C ARG A 97 14.36 -14.81 13.81
N SER A 98 13.09 -15.14 13.81
CA SER A 98 12.62 -16.51 13.58
C SER A 98 12.98 -16.97 12.17
N GLU A 99 12.76 -16.14 11.20
CA GLU A 99 13.04 -16.41 9.78
C GLU A 99 14.52 -16.58 9.53
N LEU A 100 15.38 -15.67 9.99
CA LEU A 100 16.83 -15.79 9.86
C LEU A 100 17.36 -17.08 10.45
N SER A 101 16.84 -17.51 11.60
CA SER A 101 17.26 -18.75 12.26
C SER A 101 16.80 -20.02 11.54
N SER A 102 15.85 -19.92 10.60
CA SER A 102 15.33 -21.05 9.85
C SER A 102 16.12 -21.40 8.59
N PHE A 103 17.03 -20.52 8.15
CA PHE A 103 17.82 -20.78 6.96
C PHE A 103 18.87 -21.86 7.18
N GLU A 104 18.89 -22.85 6.31
CA GLU A 104 19.96 -23.84 6.22
C GLU A 104 20.91 -23.42 5.09
N VAL A 105 22.17 -23.10 5.41
CA VAL A 105 23.16 -22.68 4.43
C VAL A 105 24.31 -23.66 4.34
N PRO A 106 24.93 -23.85 3.16
CA PRO A 106 26.10 -24.68 2.99
C PRO A 106 27.29 -24.18 3.83
N GLU A 107 28.21 -25.10 4.15
CA GLU A 107 29.45 -24.76 4.84
C GLU A 107 30.25 -23.66 4.09
N GLY A 108 30.68 -22.65 4.82
CA GLY A 108 31.41 -21.49 4.28
C GLY A 108 30.51 -20.34 3.80
N PHE A 109 29.18 -20.46 3.96
CA PHE A 109 28.24 -19.39 3.69
C PHE A 109 27.53 -18.95 4.97
N GLU A 110 27.09 -17.70 5.00
CA GLU A 110 26.24 -17.16 6.05
C GLU A 110 25.09 -16.36 5.41
N VAL A 111 24.00 -16.23 6.13
CA VAL A 111 22.86 -15.35 5.77
C VAL A 111 22.81 -14.21 6.75
N ASN A 112 22.84 -13.00 6.25
CA ASN A 112 22.55 -11.80 7.03
C ASN A 112 21.32 -11.08 6.48
N LEU A 113 20.72 -10.23 7.30
CA LEU A 113 19.59 -9.39 6.92
C LEU A 113 20.13 -8.07 6.37
N PHE A 114 19.97 -7.83 5.07
CA PHE A 114 20.33 -6.54 4.48
C PHE A 114 19.31 -5.45 4.84
N ALA A 115 18.02 -5.72 4.69
CA ALA A 115 16.94 -4.79 5.00
C ALA A 115 15.62 -5.55 5.22
N SER A 116 14.65 -4.92 5.88
CA SER A 116 13.33 -5.47 6.18
C SER A 116 12.26 -4.39 6.17
N GLU A 117 11.09 -4.71 6.67
CA GLU A 117 9.93 -3.82 6.78
C GLU A 117 10.23 -2.54 7.57
N VAL A 118 11.17 -2.56 8.52
CA VAL A 118 11.61 -1.36 9.25
C VAL A 118 12.24 -0.30 8.34
N HIS A 119 12.66 -0.71 7.14
CA HIS A 119 13.18 0.18 6.10
C HIS A 119 12.10 0.59 5.09
N GLY A 120 10.84 0.23 5.33
CA GLY A 120 9.71 0.48 4.44
C GLY A 120 9.52 -0.56 3.33
N LEU A 121 10.16 -1.72 3.44
CA LEU A 121 10.05 -2.81 2.47
C LEU A 121 8.78 -3.62 2.69
N THR A 122 7.68 -3.18 2.11
CA THR A 122 6.42 -3.92 2.12
C THR A 122 6.24 -4.63 0.80
N SER A 123 6.06 -5.96 0.84
CA SER A 123 5.88 -6.79 -0.35
C SER A 123 6.82 -6.41 -1.51
N PRO A 124 8.14 -6.61 -1.37
CA PRO A 124 9.10 -6.22 -2.39
C PRO A 124 8.90 -7.05 -3.66
N LEU A 125 8.75 -6.37 -4.81
CA LEU A 125 8.48 -7.01 -6.10
C LEU A 125 9.72 -7.18 -6.96
N ASN A 126 10.64 -6.24 -6.88
CA ASN A 126 11.85 -6.22 -7.70
C ASN A 126 12.93 -5.40 -7.02
N LEU A 127 14.17 -5.75 -7.30
CA LEU A 127 15.35 -5.01 -6.81
C LEU A 127 16.40 -4.86 -7.90
N ARG A 128 17.16 -3.76 -7.85
CA ARG A 128 18.27 -3.45 -8.73
C ARG A 128 19.32 -2.65 -7.99
N TRP A 129 20.57 -2.89 -8.33
CA TRP A 129 21.70 -2.06 -7.86
C TRP A 129 22.09 -1.06 -8.93
N ASP A 130 22.49 0.11 -8.50
CA ASP A 130 23.18 1.08 -9.35
C ASP A 130 24.72 0.88 -9.28
N PRO A 131 25.50 1.58 -10.13
CA PRO A 131 26.95 1.48 -10.10
C PRO A 131 27.61 1.99 -8.80
N ALA A 132 26.90 2.72 -7.96
CA ALA A 132 27.37 3.17 -6.65
C ALA A 132 27.06 2.17 -5.52
N GLY A 133 26.44 1.02 -5.83
CA GLY A 133 26.09 0.00 -4.85
C GLY A 133 24.79 0.26 -4.10
N ARG A 134 24.01 1.26 -4.47
CA ARG A 134 22.70 1.52 -3.85
C ARG A 134 21.66 0.55 -4.41
N MET A 135 20.82 0.01 -3.54
CA MET A 135 19.75 -0.90 -3.93
C MET A 135 18.43 -0.14 -4.12
N TYR A 136 17.82 -0.27 -5.29
CA TYR A 136 16.49 0.24 -5.60
C TYR A 136 15.49 -0.91 -5.49
N VAL A 137 14.49 -0.76 -4.65
CA VAL A 137 13.46 -1.79 -4.41
C VAL A 137 12.09 -1.22 -4.72
N THR A 138 11.36 -1.90 -5.60
CA THR A 138 9.94 -1.61 -5.82
C THR A 138 9.12 -2.34 -4.77
N VAL A 139 8.30 -1.60 -4.03
CA VAL A 139 7.44 -2.12 -2.97
C VAL A 139 5.99 -1.76 -3.21
N THR A 140 5.08 -2.59 -2.68
CA THR A 140 3.64 -2.37 -2.78
C THR A 140 2.92 -2.82 -1.53
N THR A 141 1.88 -2.11 -1.13
CA THR A 141 0.96 -2.50 -0.06
C THR A 141 -0.33 -3.12 -0.60
N THR A 142 -0.53 -3.07 -1.90
CA THR A 142 -1.79 -3.42 -2.56
C THR A 142 -1.68 -4.57 -3.55
N TYR A 143 -0.53 -5.26 -3.59
CA TYR A 143 -0.36 -6.47 -4.39
C TYR A 143 -1.28 -7.61 -3.86
N PRO A 144 -1.93 -8.41 -4.72
CA PRO A 144 -1.87 -8.41 -6.19
C PRO A 144 -2.79 -7.41 -6.89
N HIS A 145 -3.63 -6.68 -6.18
CA HIS A 145 -4.46 -5.61 -6.71
C HIS A 145 -5.04 -4.73 -5.59
N VAL A 146 -5.45 -3.55 -5.97
CA VAL A 146 -6.11 -2.58 -5.08
C VAL A 146 -7.54 -3.04 -4.83
N PHE A 147 -7.88 -3.32 -3.59
CA PHE A 147 -9.26 -3.58 -3.21
C PHE A 147 -10.08 -2.28 -3.15
N PRO A 148 -11.42 -2.39 -3.25
CA PRO A 148 -12.29 -1.23 -3.09
C PRO A 148 -12.05 -0.51 -1.75
N GLY A 149 -11.71 0.77 -1.85
CA GLY A 149 -11.40 1.61 -0.69
C GLY A 149 -9.94 1.63 -0.25
N ASP A 150 -9.09 0.76 -0.78
CA ASP A 150 -7.66 0.80 -0.51
C ASP A 150 -7.03 2.04 -1.16
N VAL A 151 -6.02 2.58 -0.50
CA VAL A 151 -5.20 3.66 -1.04
C VAL A 151 -3.94 3.04 -1.63
N PRO A 152 -3.69 3.15 -2.96
CA PRO A 152 -2.43 2.73 -3.53
C PRO A 152 -1.27 3.47 -2.88
N ASN A 153 -0.22 2.71 -2.53
CA ASN A 153 0.97 3.24 -1.89
C ASN A 153 2.22 2.52 -2.41
N ASP A 154 2.28 2.35 -3.73
CA ASP A 154 3.41 1.73 -4.38
C ASP A 154 4.58 2.71 -4.40
N LYS A 155 5.78 2.21 -4.11
CA LYS A 155 6.98 3.04 -3.98
C LYS A 155 8.18 2.39 -4.63
N VAL A 156 9.14 3.22 -4.95
CA VAL A 156 10.53 2.80 -5.16
C VAL A 156 11.35 3.33 -3.99
N ILE A 157 11.96 2.43 -3.25
CA ILE A 157 12.81 2.76 -2.10
C ILE A 157 14.28 2.56 -2.50
N VAL A 158 15.13 3.47 -2.11
CA VAL A 158 16.59 3.34 -2.21
C VAL A 158 17.17 3.01 -0.86
N LEU A 159 17.93 1.92 -0.81
CA LEU A 159 18.68 1.48 0.36
C LEU A 159 20.17 1.70 0.13
N GLU A 160 20.83 2.22 1.14
CA GLU A 160 22.27 2.51 1.14
C GLU A 160 22.91 1.84 2.34
N ASP A 161 23.93 1.03 2.07
CA ASP A 161 24.88 0.47 3.05
C ASP A 161 26.11 1.37 3.02
N LEU A 162 26.30 2.20 4.02
CA LEU A 162 27.28 3.28 4.01
C LEU A 162 28.63 2.82 4.56
N ASP A 163 28.66 1.85 5.45
CA ASP A 163 29.87 1.31 6.07
C ASP A 163 30.30 -0.06 5.51
N GLN A 164 29.50 -0.61 4.60
CA GLN A 164 29.75 -1.86 3.88
C GLN A 164 29.79 -3.10 4.79
N ASP A 165 28.93 -3.09 5.83
CA ASP A 165 28.79 -4.23 6.73
C ASP A 165 27.75 -5.27 6.24
N GLY A 166 27.06 -4.97 5.14
CA GLY A 166 26.04 -5.83 4.55
C GLY A 166 24.64 -5.59 5.13
N VAL A 167 24.43 -4.48 5.84
CA VAL A 167 23.15 -4.03 6.36
C VAL A 167 22.85 -2.62 5.84
N ALA A 168 21.60 -2.35 5.49
CA ALA A 168 21.23 -1.02 5.05
C ALA A 168 21.17 -0.02 6.21
N ASP A 169 21.98 1.02 6.15
CA ASP A 169 22.00 2.12 7.12
C ASP A 169 20.93 3.17 6.85
N LYS A 170 20.53 3.28 5.59
CA LYS A 170 19.64 4.37 5.17
C LYS A 170 18.62 3.88 4.15
N SER A 171 17.38 4.32 4.37
CA SER A 171 16.26 4.14 3.46
C SER A 171 15.72 5.48 3.02
N THR A 172 15.42 5.63 1.73
CA THR A 172 14.88 6.86 1.15
C THR A 172 13.84 6.52 0.10
N VAL A 173 12.67 7.15 0.15
CA VAL A 173 11.68 7.05 -0.93
C VAL A 173 12.21 7.80 -2.16
N PHE A 174 12.43 7.09 -3.24
CA PHE A 174 12.89 7.64 -4.52
C PHE A 174 11.72 8.12 -5.36
N ALA A 175 10.64 7.35 -5.39
CA ALA A 175 9.42 7.69 -6.08
C ALA A 175 8.23 7.04 -5.36
N ASP A 176 7.11 7.75 -5.33
CA ASP A 176 5.81 7.29 -4.87
C ASP A 176 4.72 7.83 -5.82
N GLY A 177 3.51 7.26 -5.78
CA GLY A 177 2.46 7.69 -6.68
C GLY A 177 1.11 7.12 -6.40
#